data_5441f25c491ef25dc7f946dcdb45b0ff
#
_entry.id   5441f25c491ef25dc7f946dcdb45b0ff
#
_cell.length_a   1.000
_cell.length_b   1.000
_cell.length_c   1.000
_cell.angle_alpha   90.00
_cell.angle_beta   90.00
_cell.angle_gamma   90.00
#
_symmetry.space_group_name_H-M   'P 1'
#
loop_
_entity.id
_entity.type
_entity.pdbx_description
1 polymer ?
#
loop_
_entity_poly.entity_id
_entity_poly.type
_entity_poly.pdbx_seq_one_letter_code
_entity_poly.pdbx_strand_id
1 'polypeptide(L)'
;MTLLHTAKLSMDMTRVLTDIELSGIKIDIAALKELKDSYSFRTTQLLDILNTSAANAMGDTPINLDSPEDRSMLFYSRKVTDKKQWASLFNIGTTVNERGSRRQKKRAEFNRRDFSNAYQSNTTQVHKTTASKCTICSGFGKTSKIKKDGTYSKVRYICKRCSGCGIIYTKNLDTAGFSLKPLTALDCTAHGFKTDSTTLNNYLTSDIGSNAKAYIRAYCEYSSIKTYLRTFVEGIEKAVTAKSFIHPNFMQCVTATGRLSSRSPNFQNMPRATTFPVRKTIISRWEDGFILEGDYKQLEFRVAGFLSDDKTVYKEVEEGFDVHSFTADMMDVTRQEAKAHTFKPLYGGVSGTDKQRKYYRAFKKKYAGITHWHDSLAEEAIARKKLTLPSGREYLFPNVRRTRWGGVTSGTAIKNYPVQGFATADLLPMALIYTNKLLAANKMQSVICNTVHDSIVLDVHPEEKDLAIDLLSQGMLSLFDECQKRYSITYSMPVGIELKIGKNWLDLEPILDLEWKPQTSKEFKYERVGISERQSRLL
;
A
#
# COMPACT_ATOMS: atom_id res chain seq x y z
N MET A 1 -30.91 -1.92 18.41
CA MET A 1 -31.28 -2.42 17.07
C MET A 1 -30.15 -2.32 16.03
N THR A 2 -29.34 -1.28 16.05
CA THR A 2 -28.35 -0.97 14.98
C THR A 2 -27.13 -1.92 14.87
N LEU A 3 -26.56 -2.39 15.98
CA LEU A 3 -25.46 -3.38 15.96
C LEU A 3 -25.87 -4.73 15.36
N LEU A 4 -27.15 -5.10 15.45
CA LEU A 4 -27.67 -6.35 14.89
C LEU A 4 -27.62 -6.34 13.35
N HIS A 5 -27.83 -5.18 12.71
CA HIS A 5 -27.82 -5.06 11.25
C HIS A 5 -26.43 -5.26 10.67
N THR A 6 -25.40 -4.65 11.27
CA THR A 6 -24.00 -4.82 10.84
C THR A 6 -23.49 -6.23 11.12
N ALA A 7 -23.90 -6.85 12.25
CA ALA A 7 -23.59 -8.25 12.53
C ALA A 7 -24.23 -9.18 11.49
N LYS A 8 -25.50 -8.96 11.13
CA LYS A 8 -26.19 -9.75 10.08
C LYS A 8 -25.51 -9.59 8.71
N LEU A 9 -25.11 -8.37 8.34
CA LEU A 9 -24.34 -8.14 7.11
C LEU A 9 -23.04 -8.96 7.11
N SER A 10 -22.28 -8.94 8.23
CA SER A 10 -21.04 -9.69 8.37
C SER A 10 -21.27 -11.22 8.29
N MET A 11 -22.37 -11.72 8.85
CA MET A 11 -22.75 -13.15 8.75
C MET A 11 -23.11 -13.53 7.30
N ASP A 12 -23.93 -12.72 6.62
CA ASP A 12 -24.27 -12.94 5.21
C ASP A 12 -23.00 -12.90 4.34
N MET A 13 -22.10 -11.95 4.61
CA MET A 13 -20.83 -11.81 3.90
C MET A 13 -19.89 -13.00 4.12
N THR A 14 -19.92 -13.63 5.31
CA THR A 14 -19.10 -14.82 5.59
C THR A 14 -19.40 -15.95 4.59
N ARG A 15 -20.66 -16.16 4.21
CA ARG A 15 -21.03 -17.14 3.21
C ARG A 15 -20.42 -16.83 1.84
N VAL A 16 -20.55 -15.57 1.41
CA VAL A 16 -19.97 -15.12 0.13
C VAL A 16 -18.46 -15.25 0.11
N LEU A 17 -17.78 -14.89 1.21
CA LEU A 17 -16.33 -15.07 1.32
C LEU A 17 -15.93 -16.55 1.30
N THR A 18 -16.72 -17.42 1.92
CA THR A 18 -16.51 -18.87 1.83
C THR A 18 -16.64 -19.36 0.39
N ASP A 19 -17.64 -18.91 -0.35
CA ASP A 19 -17.82 -19.26 -1.77
C ASP A 19 -16.63 -18.77 -2.62
N ILE A 20 -16.15 -17.56 -2.39
CA ILE A 20 -14.97 -16.99 -3.07
C ILE A 20 -13.70 -17.80 -2.73
N GLU A 21 -13.48 -18.12 -1.46
CA GLU A 21 -12.33 -18.91 -1.02
C GLU A 21 -12.36 -20.33 -1.59
N LEU A 22 -13.52 -20.99 -1.61
CA LEU A 22 -13.69 -22.32 -2.18
C LEU A 22 -13.54 -22.32 -3.71
N SER A 23 -14.07 -21.32 -4.39
CA SER A 23 -13.93 -21.15 -5.83
C SER A 23 -12.46 -21.02 -6.24
N GLY A 24 -11.68 -20.26 -5.49
CA GLY A 24 -10.27 -20.00 -5.75
C GLY A 24 -10.05 -19.20 -7.04
N ILE A 25 -8.79 -18.91 -7.29
CA ILE A 25 -8.29 -18.10 -8.42
C ILE A 25 -7.36 -18.96 -9.24
N LYS A 26 -7.62 -19.08 -10.54
CA LYS A 26 -6.77 -19.83 -11.47
C LYS A 26 -5.52 -19.06 -11.82
N ILE A 27 -4.37 -19.73 -11.75
CA ILE A 27 -3.05 -19.16 -12.03
C ILE A 27 -2.44 -19.79 -13.27
N ASP A 28 -1.96 -18.97 -14.18
CA ASP A 28 -1.09 -19.36 -15.28
C ASP A 28 0.33 -19.59 -14.73
N ILE A 29 0.70 -20.86 -14.58
CA ILE A 29 2.00 -21.26 -14.02
C ILE A 29 3.14 -20.92 -14.99
N ALA A 30 2.91 -20.98 -16.31
CA ALA A 30 3.92 -20.66 -17.30
C ALA A 30 4.26 -19.16 -17.24
N ALA A 31 3.24 -18.30 -17.24
CA ALA A 31 3.41 -16.87 -17.08
C ALA A 31 4.04 -16.48 -15.72
N LEU A 32 3.69 -17.17 -14.64
CA LEU A 32 4.29 -16.96 -13.32
C LEU A 32 5.79 -17.27 -13.32
N LYS A 33 6.18 -18.38 -13.97
CA LYS A 33 7.58 -18.78 -14.11
C LYS A 33 8.37 -17.79 -14.95
N GLU A 34 7.82 -17.36 -16.08
CA GLU A 34 8.45 -16.35 -16.95
C GLU A 34 8.72 -15.04 -16.19
N LEU A 35 7.74 -14.57 -15.40
CA LEU A 35 7.92 -13.40 -14.54
C LEU A 35 9.03 -13.62 -13.51
N LYS A 36 9.04 -14.78 -12.85
CA LYS A 36 10.09 -15.12 -11.88
C LYS A 36 11.47 -15.08 -12.50
N ASP A 37 11.65 -15.73 -13.64
CA ASP A 37 12.93 -15.82 -14.33
C ASP A 37 13.41 -14.43 -14.80
N SER A 38 12.55 -13.65 -15.42
CA SER A 38 12.83 -12.29 -15.90
C SER A 38 13.27 -11.36 -14.76
N TYR A 39 12.51 -11.32 -13.67
CA TYR A 39 12.83 -10.44 -12.54
C TYR A 39 14.01 -10.95 -11.70
N SER A 40 14.24 -12.25 -11.63
CA SER A 40 15.43 -12.83 -11.00
C SER A 40 16.69 -12.45 -11.78
N PHE A 41 16.64 -12.52 -13.10
CA PHE A 41 17.72 -12.07 -13.98
C PHE A 41 18.02 -10.58 -13.79
N ARG A 42 16.96 -9.74 -13.79
CA ARG A 42 17.12 -8.31 -13.55
C ARG A 42 17.69 -7.99 -12.17
N THR A 43 17.27 -8.74 -11.15
CA THR A 43 17.81 -8.62 -9.78
C THR A 43 19.31 -8.91 -9.75
N THR A 44 19.77 -9.93 -10.45
CA THR A 44 21.20 -10.28 -10.55
C THR A 44 21.99 -9.15 -11.22
N GLN A 45 21.52 -8.61 -12.35
CA GLN A 45 22.16 -7.48 -13.00
C GLN A 45 22.26 -6.25 -12.08
N LEU A 46 21.18 -5.93 -11.37
CA LEU A 46 21.19 -4.80 -10.44
C LEU A 46 22.14 -5.02 -9.26
N LEU A 47 22.23 -6.25 -8.74
CA LEU A 47 23.17 -6.59 -7.68
C LEU A 47 24.63 -6.40 -8.12
N ASP A 48 24.98 -6.80 -9.34
CA ASP A 48 26.34 -6.61 -9.87
C ASP A 48 26.68 -5.11 -9.98
N ILE A 49 25.74 -4.30 -10.49
CA ILE A 49 25.90 -2.84 -10.58
C ILE A 49 26.06 -2.23 -9.16
N LEU A 50 25.19 -2.64 -8.23
CA LEU A 50 25.20 -2.13 -6.86
C LEU A 50 26.45 -2.52 -6.11
N ASN A 51 26.91 -3.78 -6.21
CA ASN A 51 28.11 -4.27 -5.55
C ASN A 51 29.36 -3.58 -6.09
N THR A 52 29.49 -3.43 -7.41
CA THR A 52 30.60 -2.72 -8.05
C THR A 52 30.64 -1.26 -7.60
N SER A 53 29.51 -0.59 -7.65
CA SER A 53 29.43 0.81 -7.23
C SER A 53 29.65 0.99 -5.71
N ALA A 54 29.16 0.07 -4.88
CA ALA A 54 29.42 0.07 -3.45
C ALA A 54 30.90 -0.16 -3.14
N ALA A 55 31.58 -1.07 -3.82
CA ALA A 55 33.03 -1.28 -3.67
C ALA A 55 33.82 -0.01 -4.04
N ASN A 56 33.48 0.66 -5.12
CA ASN A 56 34.08 1.93 -5.49
C ASN A 56 33.87 3.03 -4.43
N ALA A 57 32.70 3.04 -3.79
CA ALA A 57 32.36 4.05 -2.78
C ALA A 57 32.94 3.71 -1.39
N MET A 58 32.99 2.44 -0.98
CA MET A 58 33.33 2.01 0.37
C MET A 58 34.77 1.45 0.49
N GLY A 59 35.43 1.14 -0.64
CA GLY A 59 36.64 0.32 -0.68
C GLY A 59 36.29 -1.17 -0.50
N ASP A 60 37.24 -1.95 -0.01
CA ASP A 60 37.12 -3.41 0.05
C ASP A 60 36.20 -3.94 1.15
N THR A 61 35.65 -3.10 2.03
CA THR A 61 34.69 -3.56 3.05
C THR A 61 33.38 -4.00 2.39
N PRO A 62 32.98 -5.26 2.53
CA PRO A 62 31.72 -5.74 1.98
C PRO A 62 30.52 -5.00 2.60
N ILE A 63 29.53 -4.64 1.78
CA ILE A 63 28.30 -4.00 2.20
C ILE A 63 27.14 -4.98 2.04
N ASN A 64 26.43 -5.21 3.12
CA ASN A 64 25.19 -5.98 3.09
C ASN A 64 24.00 -5.05 2.83
N LEU A 65 23.44 -5.12 1.63
CA LEU A 65 22.28 -4.30 1.23
C LEU A 65 21.00 -4.61 2.02
N ASP A 66 20.94 -5.72 2.74
CA ASP A 66 19.82 -6.05 3.64
C ASP A 66 20.00 -5.46 5.04
N SER A 67 21.24 -5.08 5.40
CA SER A 67 21.54 -4.42 6.68
C SER A 67 21.19 -2.93 6.65
N PRO A 68 20.26 -2.46 7.51
CA PRO A 68 19.96 -1.02 7.61
C PRO A 68 21.18 -0.19 8.03
N GLU A 69 22.08 -0.74 8.83
CA GLU A 69 23.30 -0.07 9.28
C GLU A 69 24.28 0.12 8.12
N ASP A 70 24.52 -0.94 7.33
CA ASP A 70 25.43 -0.86 6.18
C ASP A 70 24.92 0.09 5.11
N ARG A 71 23.62 0.05 4.81
CA ARG A 71 22.99 1.03 3.91
C ARG A 71 23.15 2.45 4.43
N SER A 72 22.91 2.68 5.72
CA SER A 72 23.08 4.00 6.32
C SER A 72 24.52 4.47 6.18
N MET A 73 25.51 3.62 6.42
CA MET A 73 26.93 3.97 6.23
C MET A 73 27.25 4.29 4.77
N LEU A 74 26.75 3.50 3.83
CA LEU A 74 26.96 3.71 2.40
C LEU A 74 26.35 5.03 1.90
N PHE A 75 25.12 5.31 2.26
CA PHE A 75 24.45 6.52 1.77
C PHE A 75 24.92 7.79 2.48
N TYR A 76 25.10 7.76 3.79
CA TYR A 76 25.37 8.96 4.59
C TYR A 76 26.83 9.10 5.03
N SER A 77 27.69 8.13 4.74
CA SER A 77 29.12 8.14 5.08
C SER A 77 29.41 8.30 6.58
N ARG A 78 28.46 7.91 7.42
CA ARG A 78 28.54 8.09 8.88
C ARG A 78 28.01 6.87 9.61
N LYS A 79 28.66 6.56 10.75
CA LYS A 79 28.29 5.47 11.67
C LYS A 79 27.96 6.02 13.04
N VAL A 80 26.86 5.55 13.65
CA VAL A 80 26.48 5.90 15.04
C VAL A 80 27.52 5.38 16.01
N THR A 81 27.99 6.25 16.92
CA THR A 81 29.02 5.91 17.91
C THR A 81 28.45 5.14 19.10
N ASP A 82 27.38 5.63 19.69
CA ASP A 82 26.64 4.99 20.78
C ASP A 82 25.15 4.92 20.45
N LYS A 83 24.66 3.68 20.23
CA LYS A 83 23.26 3.45 19.86
C LYS A 83 22.27 3.81 20.97
N LYS A 84 22.68 3.75 22.25
CA LYS A 84 21.80 4.10 23.38
C LYS A 84 21.63 5.62 23.49
N GLN A 85 22.75 6.33 23.48
CA GLN A 85 22.76 7.80 23.48
C GLN A 85 22.03 8.35 22.26
N TRP A 86 22.28 7.79 21.05
CA TRP A 86 21.60 8.13 19.81
C TRP A 86 20.08 7.95 19.91
N ALA A 87 19.61 6.80 20.41
CA ALA A 87 18.19 6.54 20.57
C ALA A 87 17.52 7.48 21.57
N SER A 88 18.22 7.84 22.66
CA SER A 88 17.75 8.81 23.65
C SER A 88 17.67 10.21 23.07
N LEU A 89 18.73 10.69 22.40
CA LEU A 89 18.83 12.03 21.83
C LEU A 89 17.71 12.33 20.82
N PHE A 90 17.42 11.41 19.93
CA PHE A 90 16.39 11.58 18.90
C PHE A 90 15.02 10.98 19.29
N ASN A 91 14.87 10.51 20.52
CA ASN A 91 13.68 9.83 21.03
C ASN A 91 13.22 8.68 20.08
N ILE A 92 14.17 7.83 19.71
CA ILE A 92 13.94 6.67 18.84
C ILE A 92 13.39 5.53 19.66
N GLY A 93 12.45 4.77 19.11
CA GLY A 93 11.86 3.60 19.73
C GLY A 93 10.34 3.58 19.64
N THR A 94 9.73 2.64 20.35
CA THR A 94 8.29 2.46 20.41
C THR A 94 7.77 2.65 21.81
N THR A 95 6.54 3.12 21.93
CA THR A 95 5.73 3.08 23.14
C THR A 95 4.61 2.07 22.93
N VAL A 96 4.18 1.43 23.99
CA VAL A 96 2.97 0.61 23.99
C VAL A 96 1.81 1.51 24.42
N ASN A 97 0.73 1.53 23.66
CA ASN A 97 -0.49 2.24 24.04
C ASN A 97 -1.31 1.38 25.01
N GLU A 98 -2.37 1.96 25.59
CA GLU A 98 -3.26 1.31 26.56
C GLU A 98 -3.93 0.01 26.03
N ARG A 99 -3.94 -0.19 24.70
CA ARG A 99 -4.45 -1.41 24.03
C ARG A 99 -3.34 -2.43 23.70
N GLY A 100 -2.14 -2.25 24.26
CA GLY A 100 -1.01 -3.13 23.96
C GLY A 100 -0.35 -2.93 22.57
N SER A 101 -0.85 -2.01 21.76
CA SER A 101 -0.28 -1.75 20.42
C SER A 101 0.97 -0.90 20.49
N ARG A 102 2.02 -1.32 19.80
CA ARG A 102 3.29 -0.55 19.70
C ARG A 102 3.13 0.63 18.76
N ARG A 103 3.50 1.82 19.20
CA ARG A 103 3.58 3.03 18.37
C ARG A 103 4.99 3.61 18.42
N GLN A 104 5.42 4.18 17.32
CA GLN A 104 6.67 4.95 17.27
C GLN A 104 6.58 6.14 18.25
N LYS A 105 7.64 6.37 19.02
CA LYS A 105 7.77 7.58 19.83
C LYS A 105 7.78 8.82 18.94
N LYS A 106 7.22 9.93 19.42
CA LYS A 106 7.37 11.22 18.72
C LYS A 106 8.85 11.60 18.74
N ARG A 107 9.43 11.87 17.56
CA ARG A 107 10.83 12.29 17.45
C ARG A 107 11.06 13.60 18.20
N ALA A 108 12.29 13.78 18.71
CA ALA A 108 12.73 15.06 19.26
C ALA A 108 12.71 16.13 18.14
N GLU A 109 12.29 17.33 18.51
CA GLU A 109 12.22 18.47 17.61
C GLU A 109 13.55 19.25 17.67
N PHE A 110 14.12 19.53 16.51
CA PHE A 110 15.35 20.28 16.34
C PHE A 110 15.14 21.35 15.27
N ASN A 111 15.77 22.51 15.42
CA ASN A 111 16.03 23.37 14.27
C ASN A 111 17.13 22.74 13.39
N ARG A 112 17.31 23.25 12.17
CA ARG A 112 18.23 22.66 11.19
C ARG A 112 19.68 22.65 11.67
N ARG A 113 20.14 23.71 12.36
CA ARG A 113 21.52 23.84 12.88
C ARG A 113 21.77 22.87 14.02
N ASP A 114 20.87 22.83 15.00
CA ASP A 114 21.00 21.96 16.16
C ASP A 114 20.91 20.50 15.78
N PHE A 115 20.05 20.16 14.80
CA PHE A 115 19.99 18.82 14.25
C PHE A 115 21.33 18.41 13.61
N SER A 116 21.91 19.30 12.78
CA SER A 116 23.21 19.03 12.15
C SER A 116 24.30 18.78 13.18
N ASN A 117 24.39 19.65 14.20
CA ASN A 117 25.35 19.49 15.28
C ASN A 117 25.14 18.19 16.07
N ALA A 118 23.87 17.87 16.40
CA ALA A 118 23.51 16.70 17.18
C ALA A 118 23.90 15.40 16.47
N TYR A 119 23.61 15.26 15.17
CA TYR A 119 23.98 14.03 14.46
C TYR A 119 25.49 13.95 14.21
N GLN A 120 26.17 15.07 13.90
CA GLN A 120 27.60 15.07 13.67
C GLN A 120 28.40 14.66 14.93
N SER A 121 28.03 15.17 16.10
CA SER A 121 28.68 14.83 17.38
C SER A 121 28.45 13.39 17.83
N ASN A 122 27.36 12.76 17.39
CA ASN A 122 26.98 11.40 17.80
C ASN A 122 27.22 10.34 16.72
N THR A 123 27.93 10.71 15.64
CA THR A 123 28.35 9.79 14.59
C THR A 123 29.80 10.04 14.20
N THR A 124 30.47 9.00 13.72
CA THR A 124 31.82 9.09 13.16
C THR A 124 31.78 8.99 11.63
N GLN A 125 32.72 9.66 10.97
CA GLN A 125 32.96 9.52 9.54
C GLN A 125 33.41 8.09 9.22
N VAL A 126 32.86 7.52 8.15
CA VAL A 126 33.29 6.23 7.61
C VAL A 126 34.36 6.50 6.54
N HIS A 127 35.42 5.74 6.56
CA HIS A 127 36.53 5.83 5.62
C HIS A 127 36.59 4.58 4.75
N LYS A 128 37.08 4.74 3.52
CA LYS A 128 37.34 3.60 2.64
C LYS A 128 38.37 2.68 3.28
N THR A 129 38.31 1.43 2.91
CA THR A 129 39.21 0.41 3.45
C THR A 129 39.91 -0.34 2.33
N THR A 130 41.10 -0.81 2.64
CA THR A 130 41.88 -1.74 1.80
C THR A 130 41.99 -3.07 2.51
N ALA A 131 41.66 -4.15 1.80
CA ALA A 131 41.75 -5.51 2.31
C ALA A 131 43.18 -6.05 2.21
N SER A 132 43.63 -6.71 3.26
CA SER A 132 44.89 -7.44 3.26
C SER A 132 44.73 -8.80 3.94
N LYS A 133 45.55 -9.76 3.57
CA LYS A 133 45.59 -11.04 4.26
C LYS A 133 45.95 -10.85 5.73
N CYS A 134 45.24 -11.50 6.62
CA CYS A 134 45.59 -11.48 8.04
C CYS A 134 46.95 -12.13 8.27
N THR A 135 47.91 -11.37 8.77
CA THR A 135 49.28 -11.84 9.01
C THR A 135 49.36 -12.92 10.11
N ILE A 136 48.44 -12.91 11.08
CA ILE A 136 48.40 -13.88 12.18
C ILE A 136 47.98 -15.27 11.72
N CYS A 137 47.03 -15.36 10.80
CA CYS A 137 46.53 -16.66 10.31
C CYS A 137 46.84 -16.90 8.83
N SER A 138 47.64 -16.02 8.21
CA SER A 138 48.03 -16.10 6.79
C SER A 138 46.86 -16.27 5.83
N GLY A 139 45.71 -15.66 6.18
CA GLY A 139 44.46 -15.72 5.38
C GLY A 139 43.57 -16.93 5.70
N PHE A 140 43.95 -17.86 6.56
CA PHE A 140 43.18 -19.08 6.84
C PHE A 140 42.00 -18.87 7.82
N GLY A 141 41.89 -17.71 8.47
CA GLY A 141 40.82 -17.42 9.45
C GLY A 141 40.95 -18.19 10.77
N LYS A 142 41.84 -19.17 10.86
CA LYS A 142 42.06 -20.02 12.02
C LYS A 142 43.53 -20.11 12.36
N THR A 143 43.86 -20.26 13.66
CA THR A 143 45.22 -20.42 14.18
C THR A 143 45.28 -21.68 15.02
N SER A 144 46.47 -22.29 15.11
CA SER A 144 46.76 -23.40 16.02
C SER A 144 47.70 -22.93 17.13
N LYS A 145 47.52 -23.40 18.35
CA LYS A 145 48.49 -23.16 19.43
C LYS A 145 49.73 -24.01 19.22
N ILE A 146 50.89 -23.44 19.53
CA ILE A 146 52.13 -24.16 19.60
C ILE A 146 52.16 -24.89 20.94
N LYS A 147 52.40 -26.17 20.93
CA LYS A 147 52.56 -26.99 22.14
C LYS A 147 53.94 -26.78 22.75
N LYS A 148 54.15 -27.27 24.00
CA LYS A 148 55.45 -27.17 24.71
C LYS A 148 56.56 -27.86 23.97
N ASP A 149 56.25 -28.85 23.13
CA ASP A 149 57.21 -29.61 22.29
C ASP A 149 57.53 -28.92 20.95
N GLY A 150 57.04 -27.69 20.73
CA GLY A 150 57.26 -26.94 19.49
C GLY A 150 56.30 -27.34 18.34
N THR A 151 55.46 -28.37 18.48
CA THR A 151 54.52 -28.79 17.44
C THR A 151 53.21 -28.01 17.49
N TYR A 152 52.53 -27.94 16.37
CA TYR A 152 51.22 -27.29 16.32
C TYR A 152 50.10 -28.22 16.85
N SER A 153 49.19 -27.65 17.63
CA SER A 153 47.99 -28.35 18.06
C SER A 153 47.09 -28.70 16.86
N LYS A 154 46.51 -29.90 16.86
CA LYS A 154 45.49 -30.30 15.87
C LYS A 154 44.21 -29.47 16.00
N VAL A 155 43.96 -28.86 17.18
CA VAL A 155 42.81 -28.00 17.43
C VAL A 155 43.07 -26.65 16.79
N ARG A 156 42.12 -26.21 15.92
CA ARG A 156 42.18 -24.92 15.27
C ARG A 156 41.20 -23.96 15.98
N TYR A 157 41.65 -22.76 16.31
CA TYR A 157 40.90 -21.72 16.95
C TYR A 157 40.58 -20.59 15.95
N ILE A 158 39.45 -19.93 16.07
CA ILE A 158 39.14 -18.75 15.28
C ILE A 158 40.24 -17.70 15.53
N CYS A 159 40.80 -17.16 14.48
CA CYS A 159 41.79 -16.08 14.56
C CYS A 159 41.15 -14.83 15.15
N LYS A 160 41.64 -14.42 16.33
CA LYS A 160 41.09 -13.22 17.02
C LYS A 160 41.33 -11.92 16.25
N ARG A 161 42.42 -11.84 15.46
CA ARG A 161 42.80 -10.62 14.70
C ARG A 161 41.81 -10.32 13.58
N CYS A 162 41.39 -11.31 12.83
CA CYS A 162 40.46 -11.19 11.71
C CYS A 162 39.06 -11.76 12.00
N SER A 163 38.77 -12.16 13.23
CA SER A 163 37.50 -12.75 13.65
C SER A 163 37.04 -13.92 12.75
N GLY A 164 38.03 -14.68 12.22
CA GLY A 164 37.78 -15.87 11.41
C GLY A 164 37.66 -15.63 9.90
N CYS A 165 37.61 -14.40 9.41
CA CYS A 165 37.43 -14.12 7.98
C CYS A 165 38.73 -14.23 7.15
N GLY A 166 39.92 -14.28 7.80
CA GLY A 166 41.21 -14.37 7.11
C GLY A 166 41.71 -13.02 6.53
N ILE A 167 40.91 -12.00 6.54
CA ILE A 167 41.16 -10.70 5.94
C ILE A 167 41.11 -9.59 7.02
N ILE A 168 41.95 -8.58 6.87
CA ILE A 168 41.97 -7.38 7.69
C ILE A 168 41.65 -6.18 6.78
N TYR A 169 40.73 -5.35 7.19
CA TYR A 169 40.36 -4.11 6.50
C TYR A 169 41.02 -2.91 7.17
N THR A 170 41.98 -2.31 6.49
CA THR A 170 42.72 -1.13 6.99
C THR A 170 42.07 0.12 6.41
N LYS A 171 41.73 1.08 7.28
CA LYS A 171 41.17 2.38 6.86
C LYS A 171 42.24 3.21 6.15
N ASN A 172 41.82 3.90 5.09
CA ASN A 172 42.60 4.97 4.46
C ASN A 172 42.03 6.36 4.82
N LEU A 173 42.54 7.43 4.21
CA LEU A 173 42.10 8.79 4.50
C LEU A 173 40.82 9.19 3.73
N ASP A 174 40.45 8.45 2.70
CA ASP A 174 39.31 8.82 1.84
C ASP A 174 38.00 8.56 2.56
N THR A 175 37.06 9.50 2.44
CA THR A 175 35.69 9.31 2.91
C THR A 175 35.00 8.23 2.11
N ALA A 176 34.38 7.29 2.80
CA ALA A 176 33.58 6.23 2.19
C ALA A 176 32.13 6.66 2.00
N GLY A 177 31.45 6.08 0.99
CA GLY A 177 30.02 6.28 0.74
C GLY A 177 29.69 7.52 -0.08
N PHE A 178 28.39 7.84 -0.12
CA PHE A 178 27.85 8.91 -0.98
C PHE A 178 27.67 10.27 -0.27
N SER A 179 27.95 10.35 1.01
CA SER A 179 27.95 11.58 1.82
C SER A 179 26.63 12.37 1.79
N LEU A 180 25.48 11.67 1.68
CA LEU A 180 24.17 12.31 1.79
C LEU A 180 24.02 12.97 3.16
N LYS A 181 23.28 14.08 3.21
CA LYS A 181 23.01 14.81 4.45
C LYS A 181 21.56 14.58 4.87
N PRO A 182 21.30 14.02 6.07
CA PRO A 182 19.94 13.85 6.55
C PRO A 182 19.27 15.22 6.72
N LEU A 183 17.97 15.30 6.44
CA LEU A 183 17.24 16.57 6.40
C LEU A 183 16.66 16.95 7.76
N THR A 184 16.16 15.97 8.50
CA THR A 184 15.46 16.16 9.77
C THR A 184 15.71 15.02 10.75
N ALA A 185 15.36 15.21 12.02
CA ALA A 185 15.39 14.17 13.03
C ALA A 185 14.46 12.97 12.71
N LEU A 186 13.49 13.16 11.80
CA LEU A 186 12.64 12.06 11.30
C LEU A 186 13.42 11.06 10.45
N ASP A 187 14.58 11.46 9.92
CA ASP A 187 15.45 10.58 9.14
C ASP A 187 16.31 9.67 10.03
N CYS A 188 16.41 9.94 11.33
CA CYS A 188 17.15 9.11 12.27
C CYS A 188 16.41 7.79 12.58
N THR A 189 17.14 6.68 12.57
CA THR A 189 16.68 5.33 12.93
C THR A 189 17.60 4.72 13.98
N ALA A 190 17.24 3.58 14.54
CA ALA A 190 18.09 2.86 15.51
C ALA A 190 19.47 2.44 14.93
N HIS A 191 19.57 2.40 13.60
CA HIS A 191 20.76 1.94 12.88
C HIS A 191 21.50 3.05 12.11
N GLY A 192 21.19 4.31 12.40
CA GLY A 192 21.72 5.48 11.69
C GLY A 192 20.60 6.28 11.02
N PHE A 193 20.59 6.35 9.69
CA PHE A 193 19.63 7.16 8.95
C PHE A 193 18.72 6.29 8.06
N LYS A 194 17.57 6.83 7.69
CA LYS A 194 16.61 6.15 6.80
C LYS A 194 17.19 5.91 5.41
N THR A 195 16.93 4.73 4.89
CA THR A 195 17.33 4.30 3.55
C THR A 195 16.18 3.59 2.82
N ASP A 196 14.93 3.91 3.18
CA ASP A 196 13.75 3.48 2.43
C ASP A 196 13.64 4.24 1.10
N SER A 197 12.98 3.64 0.11
CA SER A 197 12.88 4.19 -1.24
C SER A 197 12.25 5.58 -1.27
N THR A 198 11.28 5.86 -0.39
CA THR A 198 10.65 7.19 -0.31
C THR A 198 11.66 8.25 0.13
N THR A 199 12.43 7.97 1.17
CA THR A 199 13.48 8.88 1.66
C THR A 199 14.58 9.07 0.60
N LEU A 200 15.04 7.99 -0.03
CA LEU A 200 16.10 8.04 -1.04
C LEU A 200 15.67 8.78 -2.31
N ASN A 201 14.45 8.58 -2.79
CA ASN A 201 13.93 9.28 -3.96
C ASN A 201 13.87 10.81 -3.77
N ASN A 202 13.69 11.30 -2.54
CA ASN A 202 13.73 12.74 -2.27
C ASN A 202 15.11 13.36 -2.58
N TYR A 203 16.19 12.57 -2.54
CA TYR A 203 17.52 13.04 -2.91
C TYR A 203 17.75 13.14 -4.40
N LEU A 204 16.95 12.51 -5.26
CA LEU A 204 17.11 12.57 -6.72
C LEU A 204 16.90 13.98 -7.28
N THR A 205 16.10 14.81 -6.60
CA THR A 205 15.86 16.22 -6.95
C THR A 205 16.89 17.16 -6.32
N SER A 206 17.74 16.67 -5.41
CA SER A 206 18.76 17.45 -4.73
C SER A 206 20.06 17.50 -5.53
N ASP A 207 20.90 18.46 -5.20
CA ASP A 207 22.26 18.54 -5.76
C ASP A 207 23.19 17.54 -5.04
N ILE A 208 23.18 16.31 -5.53
CA ILE A 208 24.08 15.22 -5.12
C ILE A 208 24.81 14.68 -6.36
N GLY A 209 25.99 14.12 -6.17
CA GLY A 209 26.80 13.60 -7.27
C GLY A 209 26.06 12.59 -8.16
N SER A 210 26.39 12.57 -9.45
CA SER A 210 25.76 11.69 -10.45
C SER A 210 25.81 10.20 -10.06
N ASN A 211 26.93 9.74 -9.49
CA ASN A 211 27.09 8.37 -9.01
C ASN A 211 26.11 8.02 -7.88
N ALA A 212 25.88 8.95 -6.95
CA ALA A 212 24.88 8.76 -5.90
C ALA A 212 23.46 8.67 -6.46
N LYS A 213 23.10 9.51 -7.44
CA LYS A 213 21.80 9.44 -8.13
C LYS A 213 21.61 8.12 -8.87
N ALA A 214 22.64 7.67 -9.60
CA ALA A 214 22.61 6.40 -10.32
C ALA A 214 22.43 5.23 -9.34
N TYR A 215 23.18 5.23 -8.24
CA TYR A 215 23.07 4.21 -7.19
C TYR A 215 21.67 4.18 -6.55
N ILE A 216 21.13 5.35 -6.20
CA ILE A 216 19.77 5.43 -5.62
C ILE A 216 18.73 4.84 -6.54
N ARG A 217 18.77 5.16 -7.85
CA ARG A 217 17.83 4.60 -8.84
C ARG A 217 17.95 3.07 -8.90
N ALA A 218 19.17 2.55 -9.07
CA ALA A 218 19.41 1.11 -9.12
C ALA A 218 18.99 0.41 -7.82
N TYR A 219 19.27 1.00 -6.67
CA TYR A 219 18.88 0.44 -5.37
C TYR A 219 17.36 0.43 -5.16
N CYS A 220 16.67 1.51 -5.52
CA CYS A 220 15.21 1.59 -5.41
C CYS A 220 14.53 0.57 -6.35
N GLU A 221 15.03 0.41 -7.58
CA GLU A 221 14.57 -0.62 -8.51
C GLU A 221 14.81 -2.03 -7.94
N TYR A 222 16.02 -2.33 -7.50
CA TYR A 222 16.37 -3.61 -6.85
C TYR A 222 15.47 -3.93 -5.66
N SER A 223 15.29 -2.97 -4.75
CA SER A 223 14.46 -3.15 -3.55
C SER A 223 12.99 -3.40 -3.89
N SER A 224 12.48 -2.73 -4.92
CA SER A 224 11.12 -2.90 -5.41
C SER A 224 10.92 -4.29 -6.03
N ILE A 225 11.81 -4.70 -6.94
CA ILE A 225 11.78 -6.03 -7.57
C ILE A 225 11.91 -7.15 -6.53
N LYS A 226 12.86 -7.03 -5.60
CA LYS A 226 13.05 -8.01 -4.53
C LYS A 226 11.80 -8.18 -3.65
N THR A 227 11.15 -7.05 -3.32
CA THR A 227 9.89 -7.08 -2.56
C THR A 227 8.78 -7.73 -3.37
N TYR A 228 8.67 -7.39 -4.65
CA TYR A 228 7.69 -7.93 -5.57
C TYR A 228 7.86 -9.46 -5.73
N LEU A 229 9.07 -9.94 -6.04
CA LEU A 229 9.37 -11.37 -6.16
C LEU A 229 8.96 -12.13 -4.89
N ARG A 230 9.45 -11.68 -3.73
CA ARG A 230 9.20 -12.36 -2.46
C ARG A 230 7.73 -12.36 -2.07
N THR A 231 7.04 -11.22 -2.24
CA THR A 231 5.69 -11.05 -1.72
C THR A 231 4.63 -11.65 -2.64
N PHE A 232 4.77 -11.43 -3.94
CA PHE A 232 3.76 -11.82 -4.91
C PHE A 232 4.15 -13.09 -5.67
N VAL A 233 5.28 -13.14 -6.34
CA VAL A 233 5.64 -14.29 -7.19
C VAL A 233 5.87 -15.54 -6.36
N GLU A 234 6.80 -15.50 -5.39
CA GLU A 234 7.05 -16.62 -4.49
C GLU A 234 5.86 -16.89 -3.54
N GLY A 235 5.12 -15.84 -3.16
CA GLY A 235 3.90 -15.98 -2.36
C GLY A 235 2.84 -16.79 -3.07
N ILE A 236 2.63 -16.54 -4.37
CA ILE A 236 1.75 -17.29 -5.25
C ILE A 236 2.28 -18.73 -5.42
N GLU A 237 3.55 -18.87 -5.79
CA GLU A 237 4.20 -20.17 -6.01
C GLU A 237 4.06 -21.12 -4.81
N LYS A 238 4.19 -20.59 -3.58
CA LYS A 238 4.03 -21.36 -2.35
C LYS A 238 2.59 -21.75 -2.01
N ALA A 239 1.62 -20.99 -2.51
CA ALA A 239 0.20 -21.15 -2.18
C ALA A 239 -0.60 -21.89 -3.27
N VAL A 240 -0.04 -21.97 -4.49
CA VAL A 240 -0.73 -22.60 -5.62
C VAL A 240 -0.87 -24.11 -5.41
N THR A 241 -2.07 -24.63 -5.69
CA THR A 241 -2.36 -26.07 -5.62
C THR A 241 -1.87 -26.82 -6.87
N ALA A 242 -1.86 -28.16 -6.82
CA ALA A 242 -1.53 -28.99 -7.99
C ALA A 242 -2.44 -28.75 -9.20
N LYS A 243 -3.66 -28.24 -8.99
CA LYS A 243 -4.60 -27.88 -10.07
C LYS A 243 -4.43 -26.43 -10.55
N SER A 244 -3.35 -25.74 -10.12
CA SER A 244 -3.06 -24.34 -10.45
C SER A 244 -4.09 -23.34 -9.92
N PHE A 245 -4.68 -23.60 -8.76
CA PHE A 245 -5.56 -22.67 -8.06
C PHE A 245 -4.91 -22.16 -6.79
N ILE A 246 -5.28 -20.91 -6.43
CA ILE A 246 -4.99 -20.33 -5.12
C ILE A 246 -6.31 -20.04 -4.42
N HIS A 247 -6.33 -20.32 -3.13
CA HIS A 247 -7.46 -20.05 -2.25
C HIS A 247 -7.03 -19.02 -1.20
N PRO A 248 -7.16 -17.70 -1.50
CA PRO A 248 -6.79 -16.65 -0.56
C PRO A 248 -7.75 -16.68 0.64
N ASN A 249 -7.22 -16.42 1.83
CA ASN A 249 -8.05 -16.34 3.03
C ASN A 249 -8.47 -14.88 3.25
N PHE A 250 -9.77 -14.61 3.22
CA PHE A 250 -10.35 -13.30 3.48
C PHE A 250 -10.71 -13.13 4.96
N MET A 251 -10.42 -11.98 5.50
CA MET A 251 -10.64 -11.66 6.91
C MET A 251 -11.51 -10.42 7.04
N GLN A 252 -12.61 -10.56 7.77
CA GLN A 252 -13.43 -9.45 8.23
C GLN A 252 -12.93 -8.93 9.58
N CYS A 253 -13.26 -7.71 9.93
CA CYS A 253 -13.04 -7.11 11.26
C CYS A 253 -11.58 -7.02 11.75
N VAL A 254 -10.59 -7.21 10.87
CA VAL A 254 -9.16 -7.08 11.19
C VAL A 254 -8.68 -5.63 11.04
N THR A 255 -9.17 -4.94 10.03
CA THR A 255 -8.84 -3.53 9.81
C THR A 255 -9.66 -2.62 10.72
N ALA A 256 -9.09 -1.49 11.14
CA ALA A 256 -9.80 -0.55 12.01
C ALA A 256 -11.03 0.10 11.34
N THR A 257 -11.06 0.15 10.02
CA THR A 257 -12.17 0.71 9.23
C THR A 257 -13.26 -0.31 8.90
N GLY A 258 -13.00 -1.61 9.10
CA GLY A 258 -13.90 -2.70 8.69
C GLY A 258 -13.69 -3.18 7.25
N ARG A 259 -12.72 -2.62 6.52
CA ARG A 259 -12.32 -3.13 5.20
C ARG A 259 -11.95 -4.61 5.29
N LEU A 260 -12.25 -5.37 4.25
CA LEU A 260 -11.72 -6.71 4.08
C LEU A 260 -10.19 -6.67 3.99
N SER A 261 -9.55 -7.70 4.48
CA SER A 261 -8.14 -7.96 4.25
C SER A 261 -7.97 -9.41 3.80
N SER A 262 -6.87 -9.73 3.13
CA SER A 262 -6.57 -11.10 2.74
C SER A 262 -5.14 -11.48 3.07
N ARG A 263 -4.91 -12.80 3.19
CA ARG A 263 -3.58 -13.38 3.45
C ARG A 263 -3.43 -14.71 2.74
N SER A 264 -2.18 -15.13 2.58
CA SER A 264 -1.80 -16.45 2.08
C SER A 264 -2.25 -16.78 0.64
N PRO A 265 -1.96 -15.92 -0.34
CA PRO A 265 -1.33 -14.60 -0.34
C PRO A 265 -2.30 -13.43 -0.18
N ASN A 266 -1.76 -12.18 -0.04
CA ASN A 266 -2.58 -10.99 0.08
C ASN A 266 -3.01 -10.46 -1.30
N PHE A 267 -4.20 -10.83 -1.76
CA PHE A 267 -4.78 -10.38 -3.03
C PHE A 267 -5.34 -8.95 -3.00
N GLN A 268 -5.57 -8.38 -1.80
CA GLN A 268 -6.05 -7.00 -1.64
C GLN A 268 -4.99 -5.94 -2.03
N ASN A 269 -3.69 -6.33 -2.04
CA ASN A 269 -2.57 -5.42 -2.31
C ASN A 269 -1.81 -5.76 -3.59
N MET A 270 -2.41 -6.52 -4.53
CA MET A 270 -1.74 -6.85 -5.80
C MET A 270 -1.51 -5.60 -6.66
N PRO A 271 -0.26 -5.39 -7.16
CA PRO A 271 0.04 -4.25 -8.00
C PRO A 271 -0.86 -4.18 -9.23
N ARG A 272 -1.35 -2.98 -9.56
CA ARG A 272 -2.10 -2.70 -10.80
C ARG A 272 -1.17 -2.24 -11.94
N ALA A 273 0.09 -1.91 -11.63
CA ALA A 273 1.02 -1.33 -12.58
C ALA A 273 1.60 -2.38 -13.54
N THR A 274 1.76 -2.00 -14.81
CA THR A 274 2.45 -2.80 -15.82
C THR A 274 3.92 -3.07 -15.50
N THR A 275 4.53 -2.23 -14.65
CA THR A 275 5.90 -2.44 -14.14
C THR A 275 6.03 -3.73 -13.33
N PHE A 276 4.94 -4.18 -12.69
CA PHE A 276 4.88 -5.43 -11.91
C PHE A 276 3.64 -6.22 -12.31
N PRO A 277 3.65 -6.90 -13.47
CA PRO A 277 2.46 -7.43 -14.12
C PRO A 277 1.99 -8.78 -13.54
N VAL A 278 2.04 -8.96 -12.21
CA VAL A 278 1.61 -10.22 -11.56
C VAL A 278 0.14 -10.55 -11.83
N ARG A 279 -0.72 -9.54 -12.03
CA ARG A 279 -2.13 -9.77 -12.40
C ARG A 279 -2.30 -10.48 -13.74
N LYS A 280 -1.30 -10.45 -14.61
CA LYS A 280 -1.29 -11.18 -15.88
C LYS A 280 -1.34 -12.70 -15.67
N THR A 281 -0.84 -13.18 -14.53
CA THR A 281 -0.87 -14.61 -14.18
C THR A 281 -2.23 -15.12 -13.72
N ILE A 282 -3.21 -14.22 -13.52
CA ILE A 282 -4.56 -14.57 -13.08
C ILE A 282 -5.45 -14.65 -14.30
N ILE A 283 -5.93 -15.85 -14.59
CA ILE A 283 -6.69 -16.19 -15.79
C ILE A 283 -8.01 -16.88 -15.42
N SER A 284 -8.89 -17.03 -16.39
CA SER A 284 -10.10 -17.84 -16.21
C SER A 284 -9.77 -19.33 -16.03
N ARG A 285 -10.61 -20.04 -15.28
CA ARG A 285 -10.56 -21.48 -15.11
C ARG A 285 -11.04 -22.25 -16.35
N TRP A 286 -11.82 -21.59 -17.18
CA TRP A 286 -12.36 -22.17 -18.41
C TRP A 286 -11.48 -21.82 -19.60
N GLU A 287 -11.37 -22.73 -20.53
CA GLU A 287 -10.83 -22.44 -21.86
C GLU A 287 -11.71 -21.37 -22.51
N ASP A 288 -11.11 -20.37 -23.11
CA ASP A 288 -11.78 -19.18 -23.65
C ASP A 288 -12.61 -18.33 -22.68
N GLY A 289 -12.61 -18.65 -21.39
CA GLY A 289 -13.24 -17.83 -20.38
C GLY A 289 -12.60 -16.44 -20.20
N PHE A 290 -13.18 -15.64 -19.30
CA PHE A 290 -12.81 -14.24 -19.11
C PHE A 290 -12.66 -13.90 -17.62
N ILE A 291 -11.86 -12.86 -17.35
CA ILE A 291 -11.90 -12.13 -16.08
C ILE A 291 -12.70 -10.86 -16.29
N LEU A 292 -13.74 -10.66 -15.50
CA LEU A 292 -14.60 -9.47 -15.49
C LEU A 292 -14.42 -8.74 -14.17
N GLU A 293 -13.98 -7.48 -14.21
CA GLU A 293 -13.85 -6.61 -13.03
C GLU A 293 -14.86 -5.48 -13.11
N GLY A 294 -15.68 -5.33 -12.08
CA GLY A 294 -16.52 -4.16 -11.85
C GLY A 294 -15.93 -3.30 -10.73
N ASP A 295 -15.74 -2.01 -10.97
CA ASP A 295 -15.13 -1.05 -10.03
C ASP A 295 -16.09 0.13 -9.81
N TYR A 296 -16.28 0.56 -8.54
CA TYR A 296 -17.08 1.74 -8.25
C TYR A 296 -16.28 3.01 -8.54
N LYS A 297 -16.90 3.96 -9.22
CA LYS A 297 -16.30 5.25 -9.49
C LYS A 297 -16.30 6.13 -8.24
N GLN A 298 -15.12 6.45 -7.73
CA GLN A 298 -14.92 7.40 -6.63
C GLN A 298 -15.84 7.14 -5.42
N LEU A 299 -16.05 5.86 -5.06
CA LEU A 299 -17.02 5.47 -4.03
C LEU A 299 -16.84 6.23 -2.71
N GLU A 300 -15.60 6.38 -2.23
CA GLU A 300 -15.32 7.09 -0.97
C GLU A 300 -15.69 8.58 -1.04
N PHE A 301 -15.49 9.24 -2.19
CA PHE A 301 -15.90 10.65 -2.37
C PHE A 301 -17.41 10.81 -2.39
N ARG A 302 -18.11 9.92 -3.09
CA ARG A 302 -19.57 9.88 -3.14
C ARG A 302 -20.16 9.61 -1.75
N VAL A 303 -19.60 8.65 -1.03
CA VAL A 303 -19.99 8.35 0.37
C VAL A 303 -19.76 9.55 1.28
N ALA A 304 -18.64 10.26 1.14
CA ALA A 304 -18.41 11.47 1.93
C ALA A 304 -19.43 12.56 1.62
N GLY A 305 -19.79 12.75 0.34
CA GLY A 305 -20.86 13.64 -0.08
C GLY A 305 -22.21 13.26 0.52
N PHE A 306 -22.56 11.98 0.52
CA PHE A 306 -23.78 11.46 1.13
C PHE A 306 -23.80 11.68 2.65
N LEU A 307 -22.76 11.29 3.38
CA LEU A 307 -22.69 11.39 4.83
C LEU A 307 -22.66 12.85 5.33
N SER A 308 -22.14 13.76 4.54
CA SER A 308 -22.06 15.19 4.84
C SER A 308 -23.20 16.02 4.29
N ASP A 309 -24.08 15.43 3.47
CA ASP A 309 -25.10 16.13 2.66
C ASP A 309 -24.53 17.32 1.86
N ASP A 310 -23.31 17.17 1.32
CA ASP A 310 -22.64 18.24 0.58
C ASP A 310 -23.24 18.43 -0.81
N LYS A 311 -24.00 19.51 -1.00
CA LYS A 311 -24.71 19.79 -2.25
C LYS A 311 -23.79 20.01 -3.46
N THR A 312 -22.55 20.45 -3.22
CA THR A 312 -21.54 20.60 -4.28
C THR A 312 -21.11 19.24 -4.81
N VAL A 313 -20.91 18.28 -3.91
CA VAL A 313 -20.58 16.89 -4.32
C VAL A 313 -21.71 16.27 -5.13
N TYR A 314 -22.98 16.41 -4.68
CA TYR A 314 -24.14 15.92 -5.42
C TYR A 314 -24.17 16.48 -6.84
N LYS A 315 -24.09 17.82 -6.96
CA LYS A 315 -24.10 18.51 -8.25
C LYS A 315 -22.98 18.03 -9.17
N GLU A 316 -21.75 17.96 -8.66
CA GLU A 316 -20.58 17.54 -9.45
C GLU A 316 -20.63 16.08 -9.90
N VAL A 317 -21.12 15.19 -9.04
CA VAL A 317 -21.35 13.80 -9.41
C VAL A 317 -22.41 13.67 -10.49
N GLU A 318 -23.49 14.46 -10.41
CA GLU A 318 -24.56 14.50 -11.42
C GLU A 318 -24.10 15.07 -12.76
N GLU A 319 -23.20 16.05 -12.75
CA GLU A 319 -22.63 16.69 -13.93
C GLU A 319 -21.42 15.91 -14.53
N GLY A 320 -20.98 14.81 -13.88
CA GLY A 320 -19.81 14.04 -14.32
C GLY A 320 -18.49 14.79 -14.16
N PHE A 321 -18.36 15.67 -13.16
CA PHE A 321 -17.19 16.50 -12.92
C PHE A 321 -15.94 15.67 -12.59
N ASP A 322 -14.86 15.89 -13.32
CA ASP A 322 -13.57 15.24 -13.05
C ASP A 322 -12.76 15.97 -11.98
N VAL A 323 -12.94 15.56 -10.72
CA VAL A 323 -12.24 16.12 -9.57
C VAL A 323 -10.70 15.91 -9.64
N HIS A 324 -10.23 14.89 -10.37
CA HIS A 324 -8.78 14.67 -10.55
C HIS A 324 -8.17 15.67 -11.51
N SER A 325 -8.87 16.00 -12.61
CA SER A 325 -8.45 17.07 -13.52
C SER A 325 -8.45 18.42 -12.83
N PHE A 326 -9.49 18.75 -12.07
CA PHE A 326 -9.51 19.96 -11.24
C PHE A 326 -8.32 20.02 -10.27
N THR A 327 -7.96 18.90 -9.65
CA THR A 327 -6.80 18.85 -8.75
C THR A 327 -5.49 19.06 -9.51
N ALA A 328 -5.37 18.47 -10.71
CA ALA A 328 -4.21 18.60 -11.57
C ALA A 328 -3.96 20.06 -11.96
N ASP A 329 -5.00 20.76 -12.39
CA ASP A 329 -4.94 22.18 -12.76
C ASP A 329 -4.53 23.05 -11.56
N MET A 330 -5.14 22.80 -10.39
CA MET A 330 -4.86 23.56 -9.17
C MET A 330 -3.44 23.37 -8.65
N MET A 331 -2.83 22.21 -8.90
CA MET A 331 -1.50 21.85 -8.42
C MET A 331 -0.42 22.01 -9.50
N ASP A 332 -0.82 22.23 -10.76
CA ASP A 332 0.07 22.27 -11.92
C ASP A 332 0.91 20.97 -12.03
N VAL A 333 0.19 19.86 -12.10
CA VAL A 333 0.73 18.50 -12.22
C VAL A 333 -0.11 17.70 -13.21
N THR A 334 0.36 16.52 -13.61
CA THR A 334 -0.45 15.63 -14.46
C THR A 334 -1.65 15.06 -13.69
N ARG A 335 -2.72 14.69 -14.40
CA ARG A 335 -3.91 14.04 -13.81
C ARG A 335 -3.54 12.78 -13.02
N GLN A 336 -2.53 12.02 -13.48
CA GLN A 336 -2.07 10.82 -12.80
C GLN A 336 -1.38 11.14 -11.46
N GLU A 337 -0.57 12.18 -11.41
CA GLU A 337 0.07 12.65 -10.18
C GLU A 337 -0.96 13.24 -9.20
N ALA A 338 -1.97 13.95 -9.73
CA ALA A 338 -3.05 14.54 -8.94
C ALA A 338 -3.85 13.48 -8.16
N LYS A 339 -4.05 12.28 -8.70
CA LYS A 339 -4.80 11.19 -8.03
C LYS A 339 -4.33 10.91 -6.61
N ALA A 340 -3.02 10.98 -6.35
CA ALA A 340 -2.44 10.76 -5.02
C ALA A 340 -2.80 11.87 -4.00
N HIS A 341 -3.26 13.02 -4.47
CA HIS A 341 -3.54 14.21 -3.66
C HIS A 341 -5.01 14.60 -3.61
N THR A 342 -5.81 14.19 -4.61
CA THR A 342 -7.21 14.63 -4.77
C THR A 342 -8.04 14.42 -3.50
N PHE A 343 -7.98 13.24 -2.91
CA PHE A 343 -8.78 12.90 -1.73
C PHE A 343 -8.02 13.02 -0.40
N LYS A 344 -6.78 13.53 -0.40
CA LYS A 344 -6.04 13.76 0.85
C LYS A 344 -6.75 14.72 1.82
N PRO A 345 -7.38 15.83 1.35
CA PRO A 345 -8.16 16.70 2.23
C PRO A 345 -9.41 16.04 2.79
N LEU A 346 -10.02 15.10 2.06
CA LEU A 346 -11.16 14.32 2.51
C LEU A 346 -10.90 13.59 3.84
N TYR A 347 -9.65 13.17 4.06
CA TYR A 347 -9.20 12.53 5.30
C TYR A 347 -8.46 13.48 6.25
N GLY A 348 -8.59 14.80 6.02
CA GLY A 348 -7.99 15.82 6.87
C GLY A 348 -6.51 16.10 6.62
N GLY A 349 -5.94 15.63 5.51
CA GLY A 349 -4.59 15.96 5.11
C GLY A 349 -4.48 17.42 4.71
N VAL A 350 -3.60 18.19 5.38
CA VAL A 350 -3.41 19.63 5.15
C VAL A 350 -1.95 20.00 4.94
N SER A 351 -1.03 19.05 5.09
CA SER A 351 0.42 19.25 4.99
C SER A 351 0.94 18.90 3.59
N GLY A 352 1.96 19.60 3.14
CA GLY A 352 2.60 19.37 1.85
C GLY A 352 3.32 20.62 1.35
N THR A 353 3.63 20.66 0.06
CA THR A 353 4.19 21.83 -0.64
C THR A 353 3.19 23.01 -0.62
N ASP A 354 3.62 24.20 -1.00
CA ASP A 354 2.74 25.37 -1.06
C ASP A 354 1.59 25.17 -2.03
N LYS A 355 1.83 24.57 -3.21
CA LYS A 355 0.79 24.22 -4.19
C LYS A 355 -0.23 23.23 -3.59
N GLN A 356 0.24 22.20 -2.90
CA GLN A 356 -0.63 21.24 -2.22
C GLN A 356 -1.46 21.90 -1.12
N ARG A 357 -0.85 22.72 -0.28
CA ARG A 357 -1.59 23.47 0.77
C ARG A 357 -2.61 24.43 0.20
N LYS A 358 -2.31 25.09 -0.93
CA LYS A 358 -3.27 25.94 -1.67
C LYS A 358 -4.48 25.11 -2.15
N TYR A 359 -4.22 23.96 -2.77
CA TYR A 359 -5.27 23.02 -3.18
C TYR A 359 -6.12 22.55 -2.00
N TYR A 360 -5.51 22.12 -0.88
CA TYR A 360 -6.27 21.63 0.27
C TYR A 360 -7.17 22.70 0.90
N ARG A 361 -6.76 23.96 0.87
CA ARG A 361 -7.63 25.09 1.29
C ARG A 361 -8.77 25.32 0.31
N ALA A 362 -8.48 25.26 -0.99
CA ALA A 362 -9.51 25.39 -2.02
C ALA A 362 -10.54 24.25 -1.94
N PHE A 363 -10.10 23.01 -1.74
CA PHE A 363 -10.96 21.84 -1.52
C PHE A 363 -11.92 22.06 -0.35
N LYS A 364 -11.42 22.48 0.81
CA LYS A 364 -12.25 22.75 1.99
C LYS A 364 -13.27 23.87 1.78
N LYS A 365 -12.90 24.90 1.02
CA LYS A 365 -13.81 25.99 0.68
C LYS A 365 -14.89 25.51 -0.30
N LYS A 366 -14.53 24.71 -1.29
CA LYS A 366 -15.40 24.19 -2.32
C LYS A 366 -16.44 23.22 -1.73
N TYR A 367 -15.97 22.25 -0.93
CA TYR A 367 -16.80 21.25 -0.27
C TYR A 367 -17.05 21.63 1.18
N ALA A 368 -17.82 22.70 1.35
CA ALA A 368 -18.09 23.27 2.68
C ALA A 368 -18.91 22.33 3.56
N GLY A 369 -19.82 21.54 2.98
CA GLY A 369 -20.59 20.52 3.70
C GLY A 369 -19.69 19.45 4.33
N ILE A 370 -18.73 18.91 3.56
CA ILE A 370 -17.72 17.95 4.09
C ILE A 370 -16.91 18.60 5.22
N THR A 371 -16.52 19.87 5.06
CA THR A 371 -15.70 20.55 6.08
C THR A 371 -16.50 20.74 7.38
N HIS A 372 -17.74 21.17 7.29
CA HIS A 372 -18.63 21.31 8.45
C HIS A 372 -18.91 19.96 9.12
N TRP A 373 -19.17 18.94 8.32
CA TRP A 373 -19.36 17.57 8.84
C TRP A 373 -18.11 17.05 9.56
N HIS A 374 -16.90 17.35 9.08
CA HIS A 374 -15.66 16.99 9.78
C HIS A 374 -15.55 17.62 11.16
N ASP A 375 -16.05 18.84 11.33
CA ASP A 375 -16.05 19.52 12.62
C ASP A 375 -17.09 18.89 13.55
N SER A 376 -18.28 18.58 13.05
CA SER A 376 -19.31 17.87 13.85
C SER A 376 -18.88 16.46 14.26
N LEU A 377 -18.18 15.70 13.40
CA LEU A 377 -17.59 14.42 13.79
C LEU A 377 -16.57 14.56 14.92
N ALA A 378 -15.76 15.61 14.91
CA ALA A 378 -14.78 15.87 15.96
C ALA A 378 -15.47 16.14 17.31
N GLU A 379 -16.54 16.97 17.31
CA GLU A 379 -17.34 17.24 18.51
C GLU A 379 -18.04 15.98 19.02
N GLU A 380 -18.69 15.21 18.14
CA GLU A 380 -19.34 13.95 18.53
C GLU A 380 -18.35 12.97 19.14
N ALA A 381 -17.18 12.79 18.50
CA ALA A 381 -16.14 11.91 19.03
C ALA A 381 -15.64 12.35 20.41
N ILE A 382 -15.50 13.66 20.63
CA ILE A 382 -15.11 14.21 21.96
C ILE A 382 -16.18 13.93 23.01
N ALA A 383 -17.44 14.23 22.67
CA ALA A 383 -18.56 14.11 23.60
C ALA A 383 -18.90 12.66 23.93
N ARG A 384 -19.02 11.81 22.91
CA ARG A 384 -19.53 10.44 23.06
C ARG A 384 -18.44 9.37 23.11
N LYS A 385 -17.18 9.72 22.86
CA LYS A 385 -16.05 8.78 22.71
C LYS A 385 -16.25 7.72 21.63
N LYS A 386 -17.20 7.94 20.75
CA LYS A 386 -17.52 7.08 19.62
C LYS A 386 -18.17 7.88 18.49
N LEU A 387 -18.14 7.31 17.29
CA LEU A 387 -18.92 7.72 16.14
C LEU A 387 -19.84 6.57 15.73
N THR A 388 -21.06 6.89 15.31
CA THR A 388 -22.03 5.89 14.83
C THR A 388 -22.43 6.23 13.42
N LEU A 389 -22.26 5.30 12.48
CA LEU A 389 -22.70 5.45 11.09
C LEU A 389 -24.21 5.25 10.95
N PRO A 390 -24.84 5.71 9.86
CA PRO A 390 -26.24 5.42 9.56
C PRO A 390 -26.58 3.92 9.57
N SER A 391 -25.62 3.06 9.13
CA SER A 391 -25.73 1.59 9.20
C SER A 391 -25.76 1.04 10.63
N GLY A 392 -25.47 1.87 11.63
CA GLY A 392 -25.31 1.45 13.03
C GLY A 392 -23.92 0.94 13.40
N ARG A 393 -22.95 0.99 12.45
CA ARG A 393 -21.54 0.67 12.73
C ARG A 393 -20.95 1.72 13.67
N GLU A 394 -20.24 1.27 14.71
CA GLU A 394 -19.62 2.15 15.70
C GLU A 394 -18.11 2.11 15.65
N TYR A 395 -17.49 3.28 15.78
CA TYR A 395 -16.05 3.47 15.92
C TYR A 395 -15.72 4.12 17.26
N LEU A 396 -14.95 3.43 18.10
CA LEU A 396 -14.62 3.87 19.44
C LEU A 396 -13.35 4.72 19.45
N PHE A 397 -13.41 5.86 20.15
CA PHE A 397 -12.30 6.79 20.36
C PHE A 397 -12.13 7.12 21.85
N PRO A 398 -11.85 6.14 22.75
CA PRO A 398 -11.87 6.33 24.19
C PRO A 398 -10.92 7.43 24.67
N ASN A 399 -9.79 7.63 23.98
CA ASN A 399 -8.73 8.56 24.34
C ASN A 399 -8.74 9.86 23.50
N VAL A 400 -9.85 10.15 22.82
CA VAL A 400 -9.98 11.40 22.05
C VAL A 400 -10.08 12.60 22.99
N ARG A 401 -9.33 13.64 22.66
CA ARG A 401 -9.32 14.92 23.40
C ARG A 401 -8.96 16.08 22.49
N ARG A 402 -9.34 17.28 22.87
CA ARG A 402 -8.83 18.49 22.20
C ARG A 402 -7.32 18.64 22.43
N THR A 403 -6.65 19.12 21.43
CA THR A 403 -5.24 19.51 21.55
C THR A 403 -5.15 20.97 21.98
N ARG A 404 -4.01 21.39 22.53
CA ARG A 404 -3.77 22.79 22.90
C ARG A 404 -3.86 23.78 21.73
N TRP A 405 -3.84 23.28 20.50
CA TRP A 405 -3.92 24.06 19.26
C TRP A 405 -5.33 24.06 18.64
N GLY A 406 -6.35 23.70 19.39
CA GLY A 406 -7.75 23.66 18.93
C GLY A 406 -8.13 22.44 18.08
N GLY A 407 -7.16 21.60 17.67
CA GLY A 407 -7.43 20.37 16.94
C GLY A 407 -7.90 19.23 17.87
N VAL A 408 -8.12 18.05 17.30
CA VAL A 408 -8.53 16.83 18.02
C VAL A 408 -7.49 15.73 17.82
N THR A 409 -7.21 14.96 18.88
CA THR A 409 -6.38 13.75 18.74
C THR A 409 -7.13 12.73 17.87
N SER A 410 -6.39 11.92 17.11
CA SER A 410 -6.98 10.96 16.16
C SER A 410 -7.81 11.59 15.02
N GLY A 411 -7.64 12.90 14.72
CA GLY A 411 -8.47 13.64 13.78
C GLY A 411 -8.53 13.01 12.38
N THR A 412 -7.44 12.42 11.87
CA THR A 412 -7.46 11.69 10.59
C THR A 412 -8.34 10.45 10.66
N ALA A 413 -8.28 9.67 11.75
CA ALA A 413 -9.11 8.48 11.92
C ALA A 413 -10.60 8.84 12.06
N ILE A 414 -10.91 9.92 12.79
CA ILE A 414 -12.28 10.43 12.95
C ILE A 414 -12.92 10.76 11.60
N LYS A 415 -12.17 11.33 10.66
CA LYS A 415 -12.64 11.70 9.32
C LYS A 415 -12.65 10.52 8.35
N ASN A 416 -11.67 9.64 8.46
CA ASN A 416 -11.48 8.53 7.52
C ASN A 416 -12.41 7.34 7.81
N TYR A 417 -12.55 6.94 9.09
CA TYR A 417 -13.29 5.71 9.43
C TYR A 417 -14.74 5.71 8.98
N PRO A 418 -15.51 6.80 9.13
CA PRO A 418 -16.88 6.83 8.63
C PRO A 418 -16.97 6.63 7.11
N VAL A 419 -16.12 7.32 6.33
CA VAL A 419 -16.13 7.23 4.88
C VAL A 419 -15.74 5.83 4.41
N GLN A 420 -14.56 5.34 4.86
CA GLN A 420 -14.10 4.01 4.46
C GLN A 420 -15.01 2.90 4.97
N GLY A 421 -15.53 3.03 6.19
CA GLY A 421 -16.40 2.03 6.77
C GLY A 421 -17.72 1.90 6.01
N PHE A 422 -18.39 3.02 5.73
CA PHE A 422 -19.64 2.97 4.99
C PHE A 422 -19.42 2.48 3.54
N ALA A 423 -18.39 2.98 2.85
CA ALA A 423 -18.07 2.58 1.48
C ALA A 423 -17.72 1.09 1.36
N THR A 424 -16.74 0.61 2.15
CA THR A 424 -16.11 -0.68 1.90
C THR A 424 -16.43 -1.76 2.94
N ALA A 425 -17.04 -1.40 4.08
CA ALA A 425 -17.51 -2.36 5.06
C ALA A 425 -19.03 -2.49 5.15
N ASP A 426 -19.78 -1.58 4.52
CA ASP A 426 -21.24 -1.65 4.43
C ASP A 426 -21.71 -1.79 2.97
N LEU A 427 -21.42 -0.82 2.08
CA LEU A 427 -21.93 -0.83 0.70
C LEU A 427 -21.35 -1.98 -0.15
N LEU A 428 -20.04 -2.14 -0.20
CA LEU A 428 -19.42 -3.21 -1.00
C LEU A 428 -19.87 -4.63 -0.59
N PRO A 429 -19.94 -4.99 0.70
CA PRO A 429 -20.51 -6.27 1.11
C PRO A 429 -21.95 -6.49 0.65
N MET A 430 -22.80 -5.45 0.63
CA MET A 430 -24.16 -5.57 0.09
C MET A 430 -24.15 -5.94 -1.39
N ALA A 431 -23.31 -5.24 -2.19
CA ALA A 431 -23.16 -5.55 -3.61
C ALA A 431 -22.64 -6.96 -3.84
N LEU A 432 -21.62 -7.41 -3.08
CA LEU A 432 -21.09 -8.77 -3.16
C LEU A 432 -22.15 -9.84 -2.83
N ILE A 433 -22.90 -9.63 -1.75
CA ILE A 433 -23.97 -10.55 -1.33
C ILE A 433 -25.06 -10.62 -2.39
N TYR A 434 -25.45 -9.48 -2.96
CA TYR A 434 -26.51 -9.45 -3.96
C TYR A 434 -26.04 -10.04 -5.29
N THR A 435 -24.84 -9.72 -5.76
CA THR A 435 -24.24 -10.34 -6.95
C THR A 435 -24.16 -11.87 -6.79
N ASN A 436 -23.67 -12.36 -5.66
CA ASN A 436 -23.60 -13.82 -5.41
C ASN A 436 -24.98 -14.49 -5.46
N LYS A 437 -26.01 -13.82 -4.93
CA LYS A 437 -27.40 -14.30 -5.02
C LYS A 437 -27.91 -14.33 -6.44
N LEU A 438 -27.62 -13.32 -7.25
CA LEU A 438 -28.02 -13.26 -8.65
C LEU A 438 -27.37 -14.37 -9.47
N LEU A 439 -26.07 -14.61 -9.29
CA LEU A 439 -25.35 -15.70 -9.95
C LEU A 439 -25.96 -17.07 -9.59
N ALA A 440 -26.21 -17.30 -8.30
CA ALA A 440 -26.81 -18.54 -7.82
C ALA A 440 -28.25 -18.74 -8.34
N ALA A 441 -29.09 -17.69 -8.33
CA ALA A 441 -30.47 -17.74 -8.81
C ALA A 441 -30.57 -18.05 -10.31
N ASN A 442 -29.60 -17.61 -11.09
CA ASN A 442 -29.49 -17.87 -12.53
C ASN A 442 -28.70 -19.16 -12.83
N LYS A 443 -28.30 -19.93 -11.80
CA LYS A 443 -27.51 -21.16 -11.93
C LYS A 443 -26.24 -21.01 -12.75
N MET A 444 -25.57 -19.85 -12.59
CA MET A 444 -24.35 -19.54 -13.31
C MET A 444 -23.19 -20.46 -12.93
N GLN A 445 -22.39 -20.85 -13.92
CA GLN A 445 -21.08 -21.47 -13.72
C GLN A 445 -20.02 -20.42 -13.33
N SER A 446 -20.18 -19.20 -13.85
CA SER A 446 -19.37 -18.03 -13.52
C SER A 446 -19.44 -17.74 -12.03
N VAL A 447 -18.30 -17.38 -11.43
CA VAL A 447 -18.18 -17.20 -9.98
C VAL A 447 -17.47 -15.89 -9.62
N ILE A 448 -17.78 -15.36 -8.44
CA ILE A 448 -16.93 -14.31 -7.85
C ILE A 448 -15.64 -15.00 -7.40
N CYS A 449 -14.50 -14.55 -7.94
CA CYS A 449 -13.20 -15.13 -7.59
C CYS A 449 -12.36 -14.19 -6.71
N ASN A 450 -12.63 -12.89 -6.73
CA ASN A 450 -11.90 -11.92 -5.89
C ASN A 450 -12.73 -10.65 -5.64
N THR A 451 -12.31 -9.87 -4.67
CA THR A 451 -12.76 -8.50 -4.42
C THR A 451 -11.59 -7.68 -3.90
N VAL A 452 -11.39 -6.47 -4.42
CA VAL A 452 -10.25 -5.61 -4.06
C VAL A 452 -10.72 -4.17 -3.88
N HIS A 453 -10.60 -3.65 -2.67
CA HIS A 453 -11.01 -2.30 -2.28
C HIS A 453 -12.50 -2.06 -2.50
N ASP A 454 -12.90 -1.55 -3.66
CA ASP A 454 -14.24 -1.20 -4.10
C ASP A 454 -14.63 -1.93 -5.42
N SER A 455 -13.88 -2.99 -5.78
CA SER A 455 -14.15 -3.79 -6.97
C SER A 455 -14.62 -5.22 -6.66
N ILE A 456 -15.38 -5.80 -7.59
CA ILE A 456 -15.81 -7.20 -7.64
C ILE A 456 -15.21 -7.83 -8.88
N VAL A 457 -14.58 -9.01 -8.73
CA VAL A 457 -13.94 -9.72 -9.84
C VAL A 457 -14.60 -11.08 -10.02
N LEU A 458 -15.09 -11.34 -11.23
CA LEU A 458 -15.68 -12.60 -11.64
C LEU A 458 -14.72 -13.37 -12.55
N ASP A 459 -14.72 -14.67 -12.40
CA ASP A 459 -14.21 -15.64 -13.36
C ASP A 459 -15.40 -16.14 -14.16
N VAL A 460 -15.43 -15.82 -15.46
CA VAL A 460 -16.62 -15.89 -16.33
C VAL A 460 -16.50 -17.02 -17.34
N HIS A 461 -17.51 -17.89 -17.37
CA HIS A 461 -17.66 -18.93 -18.39
C HIS A 461 -17.92 -18.28 -19.77
N PRO A 462 -17.33 -18.79 -20.86
CA PRO A 462 -17.42 -18.11 -22.17
C PRO A 462 -18.87 -17.92 -22.65
N GLU A 463 -19.75 -18.88 -22.43
CA GLU A 463 -21.16 -18.81 -22.84
C GLU A 463 -22.03 -17.89 -21.95
N GLU A 464 -21.52 -17.48 -20.79
CA GLU A 464 -22.25 -16.66 -19.83
C GLU A 464 -21.84 -15.18 -19.82
N LYS A 465 -20.99 -14.77 -20.77
CA LYS A 465 -20.36 -13.45 -20.79
C LYS A 465 -21.37 -12.31 -20.61
N ASP A 466 -22.39 -12.25 -21.48
CA ASP A 466 -23.33 -11.12 -21.47
C ASP A 466 -24.21 -11.12 -20.21
N LEU A 467 -24.67 -12.30 -19.80
CA LEU A 467 -25.45 -12.43 -18.57
C LEU A 467 -24.62 -12.09 -17.33
N ALA A 468 -23.34 -12.46 -17.28
CA ALA A 468 -22.45 -12.11 -16.17
C ALA A 468 -22.24 -10.59 -16.06
N ILE A 469 -22.12 -9.89 -17.19
CA ILE A 469 -22.04 -8.42 -17.24
C ILE A 469 -23.31 -7.78 -16.66
N ASP A 470 -24.48 -8.27 -17.09
CA ASP A 470 -25.77 -7.76 -16.61
C ASP A 470 -25.97 -8.03 -15.12
N LEU A 471 -25.70 -9.24 -14.64
CA LEU A 471 -25.86 -9.60 -13.23
C LEU A 471 -24.88 -8.88 -12.31
N LEU A 472 -23.63 -8.67 -12.75
CA LEU A 472 -22.66 -7.87 -11.99
C LEU A 472 -23.11 -6.40 -11.91
N SER A 473 -23.57 -5.83 -13.02
CA SER A 473 -24.12 -4.47 -13.06
C SER A 473 -25.30 -4.31 -12.10
N GLN A 474 -26.27 -5.22 -12.15
CA GLN A 474 -27.41 -5.24 -11.23
C GLN A 474 -26.96 -5.36 -9.78
N GLY A 475 -26.00 -6.27 -9.50
CA GLY A 475 -25.44 -6.48 -8.17
C GLY A 475 -24.81 -5.22 -7.60
N MET A 476 -24.01 -4.53 -8.38
CA MET A 476 -23.32 -3.30 -7.96
C MET A 476 -24.26 -2.11 -7.83
N LEU A 477 -25.32 -2.02 -8.66
CA LEU A 477 -26.31 -0.95 -8.61
C LEU A 477 -27.42 -1.17 -7.57
N SER A 478 -27.47 -2.32 -6.93
CA SER A 478 -28.48 -2.67 -5.91
C SER A 478 -28.41 -1.87 -4.61
N LEU A 479 -27.39 -0.99 -4.46
CA LEU A 479 -27.09 -0.28 -3.20
C LEU A 479 -28.28 0.53 -2.68
N PHE A 480 -29.10 1.13 -3.56
CA PHE A 480 -30.26 1.93 -3.16
C PHE A 480 -31.29 1.07 -2.40
N ASP A 481 -31.66 -0.06 -3.00
CA ASP A 481 -32.64 -0.99 -2.43
C ASP A 481 -32.11 -1.71 -1.20
N GLU A 482 -30.85 -2.16 -1.25
CA GLU A 482 -30.23 -2.89 -0.14
C GLU A 482 -30.01 -1.98 1.08
N CYS A 483 -29.64 -0.70 0.90
CA CYS A 483 -29.57 0.26 2.00
C CYS A 483 -30.95 0.48 2.64
N GLN A 484 -31.99 0.65 1.84
CA GLN A 484 -33.37 0.82 2.34
C GLN A 484 -33.83 -0.43 3.08
N LYS A 485 -33.59 -1.60 2.50
CA LYS A 485 -34.05 -2.88 3.04
C LYS A 485 -33.32 -3.28 4.34
N ARG A 486 -31.99 -3.08 4.41
CA ARG A 486 -31.17 -3.52 5.53
C ARG A 486 -31.10 -2.52 6.65
N TYR A 487 -31.05 -1.24 6.34
CA TYR A 487 -30.78 -0.17 7.30
C TYR A 487 -31.88 0.88 7.40
N SER A 488 -32.91 0.80 6.57
CA SER A 488 -33.93 1.86 6.42
C SER A 488 -33.32 3.22 6.06
N ILE A 489 -32.24 3.19 5.26
CA ILE A 489 -31.52 4.36 4.77
C ILE A 489 -31.93 4.62 3.31
N THR A 490 -32.41 5.81 3.03
CA THR A 490 -32.55 6.31 1.65
C THR A 490 -31.18 6.79 1.17
N TYR A 491 -30.45 5.92 0.46
CA TYR A 491 -29.17 6.31 -0.15
C TYR A 491 -29.44 7.10 -1.41
N SER A 492 -29.15 8.41 -1.41
CA SER A 492 -29.54 9.35 -2.46
C SER A 492 -28.41 9.76 -3.39
N MET A 493 -27.16 9.41 -3.07
CA MET A 493 -26.01 9.75 -3.91
C MET A 493 -25.97 8.88 -5.17
N PRO A 494 -25.82 9.45 -6.38
CA PRO A 494 -25.64 8.66 -7.59
C PRO A 494 -24.48 7.65 -7.48
N VAL A 495 -24.61 6.47 -8.10
CA VAL A 495 -23.60 5.41 -8.10
C VAL A 495 -23.06 5.25 -9.52
N GLY A 496 -21.75 5.32 -9.67
CA GLY A 496 -21.05 5.04 -10.91
C GLY A 496 -20.29 3.73 -10.83
N ILE A 497 -20.36 2.93 -11.90
CA ILE A 497 -19.59 1.70 -12.06
C ILE A 497 -18.88 1.68 -13.41
N GLU A 498 -17.70 1.09 -13.43
CA GLU A 498 -16.94 0.79 -14.64
C GLU A 498 -16.70 -0.71 -14.70
N LEU A 499 -17.04 -1.35 -15.81
CA LEU A 499 -16.76 -2.76 -16.03
C LEU A 499 -15.69 -2.94 -17.09
N LYS A 500 -14.78 -3.88 -16.83
CA LYS A 500 -13.67 -4.25 -17.70
C LYS A 500 -13.61 -5.75 -17.83
N ILE A 501 -13.28 -6.25 -19.01
CA ILE A 501 -13.17 -7.67 -19.30
C ILE A 501 -11.88 -7.99 -20.03
N GLY A 502 -11.30 -9.15 -19.80
CA GLY A 502 -10.09 -9.61 -20.49
C GLY A 502 -9.79 -11.08 -20.28
N LYS A 503 -8.75 -11.59 -20.94
CA LYS A 503 -8.29 -12.98 -20.77
C LYS A 503 -7.49 -13.19 -19.49
N ASN A 504 -6.99 -12.12 -18.90
CA ASN A 504 -6.29 -12.11 -17.61
C ASN A 504 -6.65 -10.84 -16.84
N TRP A 505 -6.31 -10.78 -15.55
CA TRP A 505 -6.70 -9.66 -14.68
C TRP A 505 -5.86 -8.37 -14.87
N LEU A 506 -4.81 -8.39 -15.70
CA LEU A 506 -4.03 -7.19 -16.02
C LEU A 506 -4.54 -6.50 -17.28
N ASP A 507 -4.73 -7.28 -18.33
CA ASP A 507 -5.07 -6.80 -19.68
C ASP A 507 -6.61 -6.80 -19.83
N LEU A 508 -7.23 -5.89 -19.08
CA LEU A 508 -8.68 -5.70 -19.08
C LEU A 508 -9.04 -4.50 -19.96
N GLU A 509 -10.00 -4.69 -20.85
CA GLU A 509 -10.56 -3.63 -21.69
C GLU A 509 -11.89 -3.14 -21.11
N PRO A 510 -12.14 -1.82 -21.10
CA PRO A 510 -13.40 -1.27 -20.64
C PRO A 510 -14.53 -1.64 -21.60
N ILE A 511 -15.63 -2.15 -21.04
CA ILE A 511 -16.81 -2.57 -21.83
C ILE A 511 -18.07 -1.82 -21.44
N LEU A 512 -18.14 -1.27 -20.23
CA LEU A 512 -19.32 -0.60 -19.73
C LEU A 512 -18.90 0.50 -18.76
N ASP A 513 -19.52 1.66 -18.92
CA ASP A 513 -19.40 2.80 -18.03
C ASP A 513 -20.80 3.31 -17.73
N LEU A 514 -21.30 3.09 -16.50
CA LEU A 514 -22.64 3.44 -16.07
C LEU A 514 -22.61 4.46 -14.93
N GLU A 515 -23.51 5.46 -15.04
CA GLU A 515 -23.90 6.32 -13.93
C GLU A 515 -25.38 6.08 -13.65
N TRP A 516 -25.70 5.70 -12.40
CA TRP A 516 -27.07 5.48 -11.96
C TRP A 516 -27.52 6.59 -11.00
N LYS A 517 -28.68 7.16 -11.28
CA LYS A 517 -29.33 8.14 -10.41
C LYS A 517 -30.56 7.53 -9.78
N PRO A 518 -30.81 7.73 -8.48
CA PRO A 518 -32.06 7.28 -7.88
C PRO A 518 -33.23 8.00 -8.55
N GLN A 519 -34.03 7.24 -9.30
CA GLN A 519 -35.25 7.74 -9.90
C GLN A 519 -36.44 7.55 -8.95
N THR A 520 -37.38 8.49 -8.98
CA THR A 520 -38.63 8.40 -8.22
C THR A 520 -39.63 7.38 -8.77
N SER A 521 -39.29 6.60 -9.81
CA SER A 521 -40.15 5.62 -10.48
C SER A 521 -39.65 4.19 -10.38
N LYS A 522 -40.57 3.25 -10.20
CA LYS A 522 -40.40 1.84 -9.86
C LYS A 522 -39.84 0.92 -10.96
N GLU A 523 -39.31 1.40 -12.07
CA GLU A 523 -38.78 0.56 -13.13
C GLU A 523 -37.29 0.81 -13.38
N PHE A 524 -36.47 -0.24 -13.26
CA PHE A 524 -35.08 -0.26 -13.67
C PHE A 524 -35.00 -0.21 -15.21
N LYS A 525 -34.73 0.95 -15.79
CA LYS A 525 -34.34 1.07 -17.20
C LYS A 525 -32.91 1.54 -17.29
N TYR A 526 -32.06 0.69 -17.89
CA TYR A 526 -30.69 1.07 -18.22
C TYR A 526 -30.68 1.96 -19.47
N GLU A 527 -30.21 3.19 -19.36
CA GLU A 527 -29.70 3.91 -20.53
C GLU A 527 -28.22 3.55 -20.69
N ARG A 528 -27.90 2.79 -21.74
CA ARG A 528 -26.51 2.56 -22.18
C ARG A 528 -25.97 3.88 -22.69
N VAL A 529 -25.10 4.53 -21.92
CA VAL A 529 -24.35 5.69 -22.39
C VAL A 529 -23.24 5.20 -23.33
N GLY A 530 -23.46 5.41 -24.64
CA GLY A 530 -22.50 5.43 -25.73
C GLY A 530 -21.28 4.49 -25.68
N ILE A 531 -21.46 3.27 -26.18
CA ILE A 531 -20.35 2.50 -26.74
C ILE A 531 -20.03 3.16 -28.10
N SER A 532 -18.80 3.64 -28.31
CA SER A 532 -18.38 4.12 -29.62
C SER A 532 -18.52 2.99 -30.66
N GLU A 533 -18.88 3.31 -31.91
CA GLU A 533 -19.08 2.32 -32.99
C GLU A 533 -17.90 1.37 -33.23
N ARG A 534 -16.71 1.68 -32.70
CA ARG A 534 -15.54 0.79 -32.71
C ARG A 534 -15.65 -0.38 -31.73
N GLN A 535 -16.43 -0.25 -30.67
CA GLN A 535 -16.61 -1.29 -29.64
C GLN A 535 -17.77 -2.24 -29.96
N SER A 536 -18.74 -1.81 -30.77
CA SER A 536 -19.84 -2.68 -31.24
C SER A 536 -19.41 -3.78 -32.25
N ARG A 537 -18.17 -3.76 -32.73
CA ARG A 537 -17.61 -4.84 -33.59
C ARG A 537 -16.83 -5.91 -32.81
N LEU A 538 -16.66 -5.74 -31.51
CA LEU A 538 -16.01 -6.71 -30.61
C LEU A 538 -17.01 -7.40 -29.67
N LEU A 539 -18.27 -7.04 -29.74
CA LEU A 539 -19.43 -7.73 -29.20
C LEU A 539 -20.06 -8.56 -30.34
#